data_45d703e766939456b886ea81c3db170a
#
_entry.id   45d703e766939456b886ea81c3db170a
#
_cell.length_a   1.000
_cell.length_b   1.000
_cell.length_c   1.000
_cell.angle_alpha   90.00
_cell.angle_beta   90.00
_cell.angle_gamma   90.00
#
_symmetry.space_group_name_H-M   'P 1'
#
loop_
_entity.id
_entity.type
_entity.pdbx_description
1 polymer ?
#
loop_
_entity_poly.entity_id
_entity_poly.type
_entity_poly.pdbx_seq_one_letter_code
_entity_poly.pdbx_strand_id
1 'polypeptide(L)'
;YGHIGVLVDAPPAGTMGRPYWVTYTPRDILGWRSELIDGAQRLTMLRLAEKVTVPDGEFGEKIVDQIRVLTPGEFKIYQRKEKGDFEITDEGTTSTTEIPFSVAYANRVNFLESRPPLEDIAELNLKAYQVQSDLDNQLHISAVPMLAFFGFPSAAEEVSAGPGEAIAFPAEGRAEYIEPAGNSFDAQFKRLAQIEQQINDLGLAAVLGQKLSAETAEAKRIDRSQGDSTMMAIAQQMQDMIDNCLRFHGEFLQDTQPGSCYIN
;
A
#
# COMPACT_ATOMS: atom_id res chain seq x y z
N TYR A 1 -2.90 3.35 -1.52
CA TYR A 1 -3.40 3.15 -2.89
C TYR A 1 -3.73 4.49 -3.53
N GLY A 2 -3.60 4.60 -4.85
CA GLY A 2 -3.88 5.84 -5.58
C GLY A 2 -5.33 5.96 -6.07
N HIS A 3 -6.11 4.87 -6.06
CA HIS A 3 -7.53 4.85 -6.39
C HIS A 3 -8.27 3.73 -5.66
N ILE A 4 -9.58 3.81 -5.66
CA ILE A 4 -10.50 2.79 -5.18
C ILE A 4 -11.63 2.61 -6.17
N GLY A 5 -12.00 1.38 -6.46
CA GLY A 5 -13.14 1.06 -7.30
C GLY A 5 -14.33 0.58 -6.49
N VAL A 6 -15.53 0.86 -6.95
CA VAL A 6 -16.79 0.38 -6.39
C VAL A 6 -17.61 -0.27 -7.48
N LEU A 7 -17.91 -1.54 -7.28
CA LEU A 7 -18.88 -2.28 -8.09
C LEU A 7 -20.26 -2.17 -7.44
N VAL A 8 -21.25 -1.74 -8.20
CA VAL A 8 -22.64 -1.86 -7.80
C VAL A 8 -23.15 -3.17 -8.34
N ASP A 9 -23.59 -4.06 -7.47
CA ASP A 9 -24.08 -5.40 -7.83
C ASP A 9 -25.50 -5.59 -7.29
N ALA A 10 -26.19 -6.55 -7.84
CA ALA A 10 -27.56 -6.88 -7.45
C ALA A 10 -27.66 -8.38 -7.14
N PRO A 11 -28.49 -8.79 -6.17
CA PRO A 11 -28.76 -10.19 -5.95
C PRO A 11 -29.40 -10.84 -7.19
N PRO A 12 -29.26 -12.19 -7.33
CA PRO A 12 -29.85 -12.90 -8.47
C PRO A 12 -31.34 -12.62 -8.64
N ALA A 13 -31.80 -12.59 -9.88
CA ALA A 13 -33.19 -12.35 -10.20
C ALA A 13 -34.13 -13.33 -9.45
N GLY A 14 -35.18 -12.79 -8.84
CA GLY A 14 -36.12 -13.56 -8.02
C GLY A 14 -35.76 -13.68 -6.52
N THR A 15 -34.61 -13.15 -6.10
CA THR A 15 -34.24 -13.05 -4.69
C THR A 15 -34.76 -11.70 -4.13
N MET A 16 -35.36 -11.69 -2.97
CA MET A 16 -35.69 -10.45 -2.27
C MET A 16 -34.40 -9.80 -1.74
N GLY A 17 -33.81 -8.90 -2.49
CA GLY A 17 -32.61 -8.16 -2.09
C GLY A 17 -32.55 -6.81 -2.80
N ARG A 18 -31.79 -5.88 -2.21
CA ARG A 18 -31.49 -4.59 -2.83
C ARG A 18 -30.11 -4.64 -3.46
N PRO A 19 -29.84 -3.82 -4.49
CA PRO A 19 -28.49 -3.65 -4.96
C PRO A 19 -27.53 -3.23 -3.83
N TYR A 20 -26.30 -3.69 -3.89
CA TYR A 20 -25.27 -3.44 -2.88
C TYR A 20 -23.98 -3.00 -3.54
N TRP A 21 -23.07 -2.43 -2.74
CA TRP A 21 -21.83 -1.87 -3.23
C TRP A 21 -20.67 -2.67 -2.67
N VAL A 22 -19.73 -3.04 -3.54
CA VAL A 22 -18.51 -3.77 -3.19
C VAL A 22 -17.31 -2.95 -3.59
N THR A 23 -16.40 -2.74 -2.63
CA THR A 23 -15.18 -1.95 -2.86
C THR A 23 -14.03 -2.86 -3.29
N TYR A 24 -13.24 -2.39 -4.27
CA TYR A 24 -12.05 -3.07 -4.77
C TYR A 24 -10.85 -2.13 -4.70
N THR A 25 -9.74 -2.65 -4.17
CA THR A 25 -8.46 -1.96 -4.22
C THR A 25 -7.79 -2.18 -5.58
N PRO A 26 -6.76 -1.39 -5.95
CA PRO A 26 -6.01 -1.64 -7.19
C PRO A 26 -5.41 -3.04 -7.31
N ARG A 27 -5.16 -3.73 -6.18
CA ARG A 27 -4.66 -5.11 -6.15
C ARG A 27 -5.70 -6.14 -6.57
N ASP A 28 -6.97 -5.80 -6.36
CA ASP A 28 -8.08 -6.68 -6.68
C ASP A 28 -8.52 -6.52 -8.15
N ILE A 29 -8.07 -5.46 -8.83
CA ILE A 29 -8.32 -5.20 -10.24
C ILE A 29 -7.23 -5.91 -11.07
N LEU A 30 -7.52 -7.12 -11.56
CA LEU A 30 -6.55 -7.94 -12.30
C LEU A 30 -6.31 -7.42 -13.72
N GLY A 31 -7.21 -6.65 -14.27
CA GLY A 31 -7.07 -6.03 -15.59
C GLY A 31 -8.41 -5.58 -16.19
N TRP A 32 -8.29 -4.75 -17.18
CA TRP A 32 -9.45 -4.15 -17.87
C TRP A 32 -9.20 -3.97 -19.36
N ARG A 33 -10.27 -3.73 -20.09
CA ARG A 33 -10.27 -3.18 -21.44
C ARG A 33 -11.22 -2.00 -21.48
N SER A 34 -10.85 -0.98 -22.23
CA SER A 34 -11.68 0.19 -22.42
C SER A 34 -11.61 0.66 -23.88
N GLU A 35 -12.69 1.21 -24.35
CA GLU A 35 -12.81 1.76 -25.70
C GLU A 35 -13.35 3.18 -25.65
N LEU A 36 -13.03 3.99 -26.64
CA LEU A 36 -13.57 5.33 -26.80
C LEU A 36 -14.93 5.23 -27.49
N ILE A 37 -16.00 5.39 -26.73
CA ILE A 37 -17.37 5.34 -27.21
C ILE A 37 -18.02 6.72 -26.99
N ASP A 38 -18.53 7.36 -28.02
CA ASP A 38 -19.18 8.69 -27.98
C ASP A 38 -18.27 9.77 -27.29
N GLY A 39 -16.95 9.70 -27.53
CA GLY A 39 -15.99 10.64 -26.95
C GLY A 39 -15.65 10.42 -25.48
N ALA A 40 -16.21 9.39 -24.84
CA ALA A 40 -15.90 8.98 -23.48
C ALA A 40 -15.23 7.60 -23.44
N GLN A 41 -14.25 7.44 -22.58
CA GLN A 41 -13.60 6.15 -22.37
C GLN A 41 -14.48 5.27 -21.47
N ARG A 42 -14.97 4.15 -22.01
CA ARG A 42 -15.87 3.22 -21.32
C ARG A 42 -15.24 1.85 -21.15
N LEU A 43 -15.53 1.19 -20.04
CA LEU A 43 -15.10 -0.19 -19.79
C LEU A 43 -15.85 -1.15 -20.73
N THR A 44 -15.10 -1.99 -21.43
CA THR A 44 -15.63 -3.11 -22.23
C THR A 44 -15.36 -4.46 -21.58
N MET A 45 -14.41 -4.54 -20.66
CA MET A 45 -14.16 -5.71 -19.83
C MET A 45 -13.48 -5.29 -18.52
N LEU A 46 -13.85 -5.94 -17.41
CA LEU A 46 -13.21 -5.78 -16.11
C LEU A 46 -13.02 -7.15 -15.45
N ARG A 47 -11.84 -7.40 -14.91
CA ARG A 47 -11.52 -8.62 -14.17
C ARG A 47 -11.17 -8.27 -12.74
N LEU A 48 -11.90 -8.85 -11.79
CA LEU A 48 -11.79 -8.59 -10.36
C LEU A 48 -11.43 -9.88 -9.63
N ALA A 49 -10.44 -9.81 -8.73
CA ALA A 49 -10.13 -10.88 -7.80
C ALA A 49 -11.02 -10.75 -6.57
N GLU A 50 -11.62 -11.84 -6.15
CA GLU A 50 -12.49 -11.89 -4.99
C GLU A 50 -12.13 -13.08 -4.10
N LYS A 51 -12.38 -12.93 -2.81
CA LYS A 51 -12.32 -14.03 -1.84
C LYS A 51 -13.70 -14.24 -1.25
N VAL A 52 -14.25 -15.42 -1.46
CA VAL A 52 -15.60 -15.76 -1.02
C VAL A 52 -15.54 -16.86 0.01
N THR A 53 -16.26 -16.69 1.09
CA THR A 53 -16.45 -17.76 2.09
C THR A 53 -17.58 -18.66 1.63
N VAL A 54 -17.30 -19.95 1.46
CA VAL A 54 -18.29 -20.96 1.11
C VAL A 54 -18.38 -22.01 2.21
N PRO A 55 -19.56 -22.62 2.44
CA PRO A 55 -19.70 -23.70 3.40
C PRO A 55 -18.78 -24.90 3.05
N ASP A 56 -18.16 -25.49 4.07
CA ASP A 56 -17.34 -26.70 3.97
C ASP A 56 -17.81 -27.73 5.00
N GLY A 57 -18.69 -28.60 4.57
CA GLY A 57 -19.40 -29.53 5.45
C GLY A 57 -20.52 -28.88 6.24
N GLU A 58 -20.92 -29.52 7.37
CA GLU A 58 -22.08 -29.07 8.17
C GLU A 58 -21.78 -27.86 9.03
N PHE A 59 -20.55 -27.69 9.49
CA PHE A 59 -20.14 -26.63 10.44
C PHE A 59 -18.89 -25.86 10.00
N GLY A 60 -18.28 -26.24 8.87
CA GLY A 60 -17.04 -25.63 8.38
C GLY A 60 -17.31 -24.55 7.34
N GLU A 61 -16.34 -23.64 7.22
CA GLU A 61 -16.28 -22.62 6.17
C GLU A 61 -14.89 -22.64 5.54
N LYS A 62 -14.84 -22.47 4.23
CA LYS A 62 -13.58 -22.27 3.51
C LYS A 62 -13.59 -21.01 2.66
N ILE A 63 -12.44 -20.39 2.53
CA ILE A 63 -12.25 -19.24 1.64
C ILE A 63 -11.82 -19.78 0.27
N VAL A 64 -12.55 -19.38 -0.77
CA VAL A 64 -12.27 -19.72 -2.15
C VAL A 64 -11.88 -18.46 -2.91
N ASP A 65 -10.76 -18.52 -3.62
CA ASP A 65 -10.36 -17.47 -4.55
C ASP A 65 -11.17 -17.58 -5.83
N GLN A 66 -11.79 -16.47 -6.24
CA GLN A 66 -12.52 -16.39 -7.50
C GLN A 66 -12.13 -15.17 -8.31
N ILE A 67 -12.36 -15.24 -9.60
CA ILE A 67 -12.19 -14.12 -10.53
C ILE A 67 -13.55 -13.84 -11.14
N ARG A 68 -14.04 -12.63 -10.93
CA ARG A 68 -15.23 -12.11 -11.60
C ARG A 68 -14.80 -11.38 -12.86
N VAL A 69 -15.36 -11.77 -13.99
CA VAL A 69 -15.17 -11.09 -15.28
C VAL A 69 -16.50 -10.44 -15.67
N LEU A 70 -16.44 -9.13 -15.85
CA LEU A 70 -17.58 -8.31 -16.23
C LEU A 70 -17.39 -7.81 -17.65
N THR A 71 -18.45 -7.89 -18.45
CA THR A 71 -18.60 -7.26 -19.75
C THR A 71 -19.94 -6.50 -19.77
N PRO A 72 -20.20 -5.57 -20.68
CA PRO A 72 -21.47 -4.88 -20.73
C PRO A 72 -22.64 -5.87 -20.85
N GLY A 73 -23.52 -5.89 -19.84
CA GLY A 73 -24.69 -6.77 -19.80
C GLY A 73 -24.43 -8.22 -19.35
N GLU A 74 -23.19 -8.63 -19.11
CA GLU A 74 -22.86 -10.01 -18.76
C GLU A 74 -21.81 -10.12 -17.65
N PHE A 75 -21.85 -11.21 -16.88
CA PHE A 75 -20.80 -11.57 -15.94
C PHE A 75 -20.45 -13.05 -16.00
N LYS A 76 -19.21 -13.38 -15.64
CA LYS A 76 -18.72 -14.76 -15.46
C LYS A 76 -17.87 -14.84 -14.20
N ILE A 77 -18.07 -15.88 -13.40
CA ILE A 77 -17.31 -16.17 -12.19
C ILE A 77 -16.49 -17.42 -12.42
N TYR A 78 -15.19 -17.29 -12.22
CA TYR A 78 -14.23 -18.38 -12.31
C TYR A 78 -13.71 -18.70 -10.92
N GLN A 79 -13.76 -19.96 -10.51
CA GLN A 79 -13.14 -20.42 -9.26
C GLN A 79 -11.99 -21.36 -9.55
N ARG A 80 -10.99 -21.32 -8.66
CA ARG A 80 -9.81 -22.17 -8.77
C ARG A 80 -10.10 -23.56 -8.20
N LYS A 81 -9.90 -24.61 -9.02
CA LYS A 81 -9.96 -26.00 -8.56
C LYS A 81 -8.66 -26.43 -7.88
N GLU A 82 -8.72 -27.55 -7.14
CA GLU A 82 -7.57 -28.13 -6.43
C GLU A 82 -6.36 -28.42 -7.34
N LYS A 83 -6.56 -28.63 -8.63
CA LYS A 83 -5.49 -28.84 -9.63
C LYS A 83 -4.96 -27.59 -10.31
N GLY A 84 -5.37 -26.39 -9.86
CA GLY A 84 -4.81 -25.12 -10.32
C GLY A 84 -5.50 -24.45 -11.49
N ASP A 85 -6.40 -25.11 -12.20
CA ASP A 85 -7.15 -24.54 -13.32
C ASP A 85 -8.38 -23.76 -12.82
N PHE A 86 -8.73 -22.70 -13.56
CA PHE A 86 -9.95 -21.94 -13.32
C PHE A 86 -11.09 -22.46 -14.18
N GLU A 87 -12.23 -22.72 -13.55
CA GLU A 87 -13.46 -23.10 -14.25
C GLU A 87 -14.57 -22.11 -13.96
N ILE A 88 -15.48 -21.95 -14.95
CA ILE A 88 -16.68 -21.14 -14.79
C ILE A 88 -17.59 -21.87 -13.81
N THR A 89 -17.90 -21.21 -12.70
CA THR A 89 -18.83 -21.71 -11.69
C THR A 89 -20.18 -21.02 -11.75
N ASP A 90 -20.23 -19.79 -12.28
CA ASP A 90 -21.44 -19.05 -12.45
C ASP A 90 -21.31 -18.10 -13.64
N GLU A 91 -22.38 -17.86 -14.37
CA GLU A 91 -22.48 -16.88 -15.44
C GLU A 91 -23.91 -16.41 -15.60
N GLY A 92 -24.06 -15.15 -16.04
CA GLY A 92 -25.38 -14.59 -16.23
C GLY A 92 -25.35 -13.23 -16.91
N THR A 93 -26.54 -12.66 -17.02
CA THR A 93 -26.75 -11.31 -17.58
C THR A 93 -27.12 -10.32 -16.51
N THR A 94 -26.71 -9.07 -16.70
CA THR A 94 -27.08 -7.93 -15.85
C THR A 94 -28.08 -7.04 -16.60
N SER A 95 -28.91 -6.32 -15.87
CA SER A 95 -29.88 -5.36 -16.47
C SER A 95 -29.20 -4.06 -16.92
N THR A 96 -27.94 -3.86 -16.56
CA THR A 96 -27.19 -2.65 -16.92
C THR A 96 -26.54 -2.78 -18.30
N THR A 97 -26.56 -1.72 -19.09
CA THR A 97 -25.94 -1.66 -20.43
C THR A 97 -24.42 -1.39 -20.35
N GLU A 98 -23.95 -0.90 -19.22
CA GLU A 98 -22.55 -0.61 -18.91
C GLU A 98 -22.08 -1.51 -17.77
N ILE A 99 -20.76 -1.67 -17.61
CA ILE A 99 -20.19 -2.33 -16.42
C ILE A 99 -20.42 -1.37 -15.24
N PRO A 100 -21.19 -1.77 -14.19
CA PRO A 100 -21.60 -0.89 -13.10
C PRO A 100 -20.44 -0.68 -12.09
N PHE A 101 -19.32 -0.15 -12.58
CA PHE A 101 -18.10 0.06 -11.83
C PHE A 101 -17.67 1.53 -11.88
N SER A 102 -17.50 2.14 -10.73
CA SER A 102 -17.07 3.53 -10.60
C SER A 102 -15.79 3.63 -9.79
N VAL A 103 -14.94 4.63 -10.07
CA VAL A 103 -13.61 4.77 -9.47
C VAL A 103 -13.40 6.18 -8.98
N ALA A 104 -12.91 6.31 -7.74
CA ALA A 104 -12.36 7.54 -7.21
C ALA A 104 -10.83 7.50 -7.26
N TYR A 105 -10.21 8.58 -7.72
CA TYR A 105 -8.77 8.73 -7.86
C TYR A 105 -8.24 9.78 -6.89
N ALA A 106 -7.13 9.48 -6.24
CA ALA A 106 -6.39 10.49 -5.50
C ALA A 106 -5.56 11.38 -6.46
N ASN A 107 -4.86 10.73 -7.41
CA ASN A 107 -4.11 11.41 -8.48
C ASN A 107 -4.17 10.55 -9.73
N ARG A 108 -5.11 10.89 -10.63
CA ARG A 108 -5.32 10.14 -11.86
C ARG A 108 -4.21 10.40 -12.87
N VAL A 109 -3.58 9.33 -13.34
CA VAL A 109 -2.58 9.37 -14.42
C VAL A 109 -3.22 8.97 -15.75
N ASN A 110 -4.01 7.89 -15.72
CA ASN A 110 -4.69 7.36 -16.90
C ASN A 110 -6.01 6.69 -16.49
N PHE A 111 -6.70 6.04 -17.43
CA PHE A 111 -7.91 5.28 -17.14
C PHE A 111 -7.57 4.05 -16.27
N LEU A 112 -8.16 3.97 -15.08
CA LEU A 112 -7.88 2.96 -14.04
C LEU A 112 -6.41 2.89 -13.58
N GLU A 113 -5.68 3.99 -13.79
CA GLU A 113 -4.30 4.15 -13.33
C GLU A 113 -4.15 5.43 -12.53
N SER A 114 -3.44 5.34 -11.42
CA SER A 114 -3.24 6.47 -10.52
C SER A 114 -1.90 6.37 -9.80
N ARG A 115 -1.36 7.51 -9.44
CA ARG A 115 -0.19 7.58 -8.57
C ARG A 115 -0.63 7.76 -7.11
N PRO A 116 -0.19 6.89 -6.18
CA PRO A 116 -0.47 7.07 -4.76
C PRO A 116 0.12 8.39 -4.25
N PRO A 117 -0.62 9.21 -3.48
CA PRO A 117 -0.11 10.50 -3.01
C PRO A 117 1.05 10.38 -2.02
N LEU A 118 1.21 9.22 -1.38
CA LEU A 118 2.28 8.94 -0.41
C LEU A 118 3.38 8.01 -0.97
N GLU A 119 3.52 7.90 -2.28
CA GLU A 119 4.51 7.01 -2.92
C GLU A 119 5.94 7.40 -2.53
N ASP A 120 6.27 8.68 -2.62
CA ASP A 120 7.60 9.20 -2.27
C ASP A 120 7.95 8.96 -0.79
N ILE A 121 6.94 9.02 0.09
CA ILE A 121 7.10 8.69 1.52
C ILE A 121 7.36 7.20 1.74
N ALA A 122 6.68 6.34 0.97
CA ALA A 122 6.90 4.90 1.07
C ALA A 122 8.33 4.51 0.68
N GLU A 123 8.89 5.15 -0.35
CA GLU A 123 10.29 4.95 -0.75
C GLU A 123 11.28 5.43 0.33
N LEU A 124 11.04 6.60 0.93
CA LEU A 124 11.85 7.11 2.03
C LEU A 124 11.76 6.23 3.27
N ASN A 125 10.57 5.70 3.58
CA ASN A 125 10.39 4.77 4.71
C ASN A 125 11.17 3.46 4.50
N LEU A 126 11.18 2.92 3.29
CA LEU A 126 12.01 1.75 2.97
C LEU A 126 13.50 2.05 3.16
N LYS A 127 13.94 3.25 2.74
CA LYS A 127 15.32 3.70 2.92
C LYS A 127 15.67 3.91 4.40
N ALA A 128 14.75 4.47 5.20
CA ALA A 128 14.92 4.60 6.64
C ALA A 128 15.11 3.22 7.30
N TYR A 129 14.26 2.26 6.93
CA TYR A 129 14.36 0.88 7.42
C TYR A 129 15.71 0.23 7.09
N GLN A 130 16.23 0.41 5.87
CA GLN A 130 17.53 -0.12 5.47
C GLN A 130 18.67 0.49 6.30
N VAL A 131 18.69 1.84 6.44
CA VAL A 131 19.71 2.53 7.25
C VAL A 131 19.64 2.12 8.72
N GLN A 132 18.43 1.99 9.27
CA GLN A 132 18.23 1.54 10.65
C GLN A 132 18.74 0.10 10.85
N SER A 133 18.42 -0.80 9.93
CA SER A 133 18.86 -2.20 10.00
C SER A 133 20.39 -2.32 9.94
N ASP A 134 21.04 -1.54 9.07
CA ASP A 134 22.49 -1.50 8.97
C ASP A 134 23.13 -0.96 10.27
N LEU A 135 22.54 0.11 10.84
CA LEU A 135 22.99 0.71 12.09
C LEU A 135 22.85 -0.27 13.27
N ASP A 136 21.70 -0.94 13.39
CA ASP A 136 21.46 -1.91 14.45
C ASP A 136 22.44 -3.09 14.36
N ASN A 137 22.74 -3.58 13.15
CA ASN A 137 23.74 -4.63 12.96
C ASN A 137 25.15 -4.16 13.31
N GLN A 138 25.54 -2.94 12.93
CA GLN A 138 26.84 -2.37 13.27
C GLN A 138 26.97 -2.14 14.78
N LEU A 139 25.94 -1.64 15.45
CA LEU A 139 25.90 -1.46 16.89
C LEU A 139 26.03 -2.80 17.61
N HIS A 140 25.33 -3.84 17.13
CA HIS A 140 25.41 -5.18 17.69
C HIS A 140 26.83 -5.74 17.62
N ILE A 141 27.49 -5.63 16.46
CA ILE A 141 28.90 -6.08 16.29
C ILE A 141 29.86 -5.26 17.16
N SER A 142 29.63 -3.94 17.23
CA SER A 142 30.50 -3.03 17.99
C SER A 142 30.34 -3.12 19.51
N ALA A 143 29.21 -3.63 19.96
CA ALA A 143 28.93 -3.83 21.39
C ALA A 143 29.78 -4.94 22.02
N VAL A 144 30.44 -5.76 21.19
CA VAL A 144 31.31 -6.83 21.65
C VAL A 144 32.77 -6.40 21.46
N PRO A 145 33.47 -5.90 22.51
CA PRO A 145 34.87 -5.53 22.40
C PRO A 145 35.71 -6.78 22.12
N MET A 146 36.66 -6.68 21.22
CA MET A 146 37.57 -7.75 20.88
C MET A 146 38.84 -7.65 21.81
N LEU A 147 39.14 -8.72 22.50
CA LEU A 147 40.38 -8.81 23.26
C LEU A 147 41.52 -9.16 22.30
N ALA A 148 42.45 -8.23 22.11
CA ALA A 148 43.65 -8.44 21.30
C ALA A 148 44.89 -8.62 22.13
N PHE A 149 45.72 -9.59 21.76
CA PHE A 149 46.98 -9.89 22.39
C PHE A 149 48.14 -9.46 21.46
N PHE A 150 49.08 -8.68 21.97
CA PHE A 150 50.22 -8.22 21.23
C PHE A 150 51.51 -8.78 21.88
N GLY A 151 52.53 -9.10 21.06
CA GLY A 151 53.81 -9.57 21.53
C GLY A 151 53.85 -11.03 21.92
N PHE A 152 52.84 -11.82 21.58
CA PHE A 152 52.83 -13.27 21.75
C PHE A 152 53.47 -13.96 20.52
N PRO A 153 54.29 -14.99 20.70
CA PRO A 153 54.82 -15.74 19.56
C PRO A 153 53.66 -16.48 18.83
N SER A 154 53.76 -16.58 17.50
CA SER A 154 52.71 -17.12 16.64
C SER A 154 52.37 -18.60 16.83
N ALA A 155 53.07 -19.29 17.69
CA ALA A 155 52.83 -20.68 18.13
C ALA A 155 52.27 -20.75 19.56
N ALA A 156 51.60 -19.66 20.01
CA ALA A 156 51.06 -19.60 21.33
C ALA A 156 49.96 -20.64 21.56
N GLU A 157 50.08 -21.32 22.67
CA GLU A 157 49.02 -22.12 23.29
C GLU A 157 47.72 -21.34 23.31
N GLU A 158 46.60 -22.05 23.25
CA GLU A 158 45.26 -21.44 23.39
C GLU A 158 45.24 -20.56 24.64
N VAL A 159 45.06 -19.24 24.44
CA VAL A 159 44.93 -18.31 25.55
C VAL A 159 43.48 -18.34 25.98
N SER A 160 43.18 -18.99 27.09
CA SER A 160 41.86 -18.96 27.70
C SER A 160 41.69 -17.64 28.45
N ALA A 161 40.63 -16.89 28.07
CA ALA A 161 40.28 -15.63 28.72
C ALA A 161 38.85 -15.73 29.25
N GLY A 162 38.69 -15.74 30.57
CA GLY A 162 37.40 -15.84 31.23
C GLY A 162 37.34 -15.10 32.57
N PRO A 163 36.17 -14.92 33.15
CA PRO A 163 36.06 -14.33 34.49
C PRO A 163 36.80 -15.16 35.54
N GLY A 164 37.80 -14.56 36.15
CA GLY A 164 38.60 -15.21 37.20
C GLY A 164 39.85 -15.94 36.70
N GLU A 165 40.17 -15.91 35.41
CA GLU A 165 41.43 -16.46 34.87
C GLU A 165 42.52 -15.39 34.83
N ALA A 166 43.73 -15.77 35.31
CA ALA A 166 44.90 -14.91 35.27
C ALA A 166 45.76 -15.24 34.05
N ILE A 167 45.99 -14.26 33.19
CA ILE A 167 46.82 -14.40 32.00
C ILE A 167 48.23 -13.89 32.32
N ALA A 168 49.23 -14.73 32.13
CA ALA A 168 50.61 -14.32 32.24
C ALA A 168 51.12 -13.74 30.92
N PHE A 169 51.74 -12.55 30.96
CA PHE A 169 52.26 -11.87 29.79
C PHE A 169 53.78 -12.06 29.68
N PRO A 170 54.35 -12.28 28.47
CA PRO A 170 55.76 -12.10 28.21
C PRO A 170 56.19 -10.66 28.52
N ALA A 171 57.50 -10.41 28.71
CA ALA A 171 58.02 -9.09 29.13
C ALA A 171 57.59 -7.92 28.17
N GLU A 172 57.31 -8.20 26.91
CA GLU A 172 56.85 -7.23 25.92
C GLU A 172 55.38 -7.48 25.48
N GLY A 173 54.67 -8.43 26.11
CA GLY A 173 53.32 -8.78 25.81
C GLY A 173 52.31 -7.84 26.48
N ARG A 174 51.24 -7.50 25.76
CA ARG A 174 50.11 -6.75 26.30
C ARG A 174 48.79 -7.28 25.76
N ALA A 175 47.74 -7.15 26.56
CA ALA A 175 46.38 -7.36 26.11
C ALA A 175 45.63 -6.02 26.14
N GLU A 176 44.81 -5.80 25.13
CA GLU A 176 44.04 -4.56 24.96
C GLU A 176 42.68 -4.92 24.38
N TYR A 177 41.65 -4.29 24.90
CA TYR A 177 40.34 -4.36 24.26
C TYR A 177 40.30 -3.38 23.08
N ILE A 178 40.05 -3.91 21.88
CA ILE A 178 39.88 -3.11 20.70
C ILE A 178 38.39 -2.91 20.51
N GLU A 179 37.96 -1.65 20.55
CA GLU A 179 36.62 -1.23 20.23
C GLU A 179 36.64 -0.53 18.86
N PRO A 180 35.63 -0.77 17.98
CA PRO A 180 35.48 -0.01 16.75
C PRO A 180 35.35 1.48 17.06
N ALA A 181 36.08 2.33 16.33
CA ALA A 181 35.93 3.77 16.46
C ALA A 181 34.56 4.21 16.04
N GLY A 182 33.74 4.75 16.95
CA GLY A 182 32.31 5.09 16.74
C GLY A 182 32.02 6.24 15.79
N ASN A 183 33.02 6.78 15.07
CA ASN A 183 32.85 7.94 14.17
C ASN A 183 31.88 7.68 13.00
N SER A 184 31.70 6.43 12.59
CA SER A 184 30.76 6.07 11.52
C SER A 184 29.30 6.09 11.96
N PHE A 185 29.02 5.89 13.25
CA PHE A 185 27.66 5.85 13.78
C PHE A 185 27.01 7.23 13.77
N ASP A 186 27.74 8.28 14.11
CA ASP A 186 27.25 9.66 14.09
C ASP A 186 26.74 10.09 12.70
N ALA A 187 27.45 9.66 11.66
CA ALA A 187 27.05 9.94 10.28
C ALA A 187 25.74 9.22 9.91
N GLN A 188 25.58 7.97 10.37
CA GLN A 188 24.37 7.18 10.12
C GLN A 188 23.18 7.70 10.94
N PHE A 189 23.35 8.06 12.20
CA PHE A 189 22.32 8.72 13.01
C PHE A 189 21.85 10.02 12.38
N LYS A 190 22.76 10.87 11.91
CA LYS A 190 22.43 12.10 11.19
C LYS A 190 21.67 11.81 9.89
N ARG A 191 22.07 10.76 9.17
CA ARG A 191 21.38 10.35 7.94
C ARG A 191 19.96 9.87 8.22
N LEU A 192 19.75 9.07 9.26
CA LEU A 192 18.43 8.62 9.67
C LEU A 192 17.54 9.80 10.06
N ALA A 193 18.04 10.71 10.90
CA ALA A 193 17.30 11.91 11.28
C ALA A 193 16.92 12.81 10.07
N GLN A 194 17.81 12.91 9.07
CA GLN A 194 17.49 13.61 7.83
C GLN A 194 16.36 12.95 7.03
N ILE A 195 16.35 11.61 6.94
CA ILE A 195 15.29 10.87 6.24
C ILE A 195 13.97 11.03 7.00
N GLU A 196 13.97 10.92 8.32
CA GLU A 196 12.78 11.13 9.16
C GLU A 196 12.20 12.54 8.98
N GLN A 197 13.07 13.55 8.92
CA GLN A 197 12.62 14.92 8.65
C GLN A 197 12.03 15.05 7.24
N GLN A 198 12.64 14.43 6.22
CA GLN A 198 12.08 14.43 4.86
C GLN A 198 10.71 13.73 4.80
N ILE A 199 10.53 12.62 5.53
CA ILE A 199 9.23 11.93 5.64
C ILE A 199 8.18 12.85 6.29
N ASN A 200 8.54 13.55 7.36
CA ASN A 200 7.65 14.48 8.04
C ASN A 200 7.27 15.66 7.14
N ASP A 201 8.25 16.25 6.45
CA ASP A 201 8.02 17.39 5.55
C ASP A 201 7.10 17.00 4.38
N LEU A 202 7.35 15.85 3.74
CA LEU A 202 6.51 15.35 2.66
C LEU A 202 5.13 14.88 3.15
N GLY A 203 5.05 14.27 4.34
CA GLY A 203 3.79 13.82 4.94
C GLY A 203 2.86 14.99 5.25
N LEU A 204 3.39 16.05 5.83
CA LEU A 204 2.65 17.28 6.08
C LEU A 204 2.26 17.99 4.77
N ALA A 205 3.14 18.04 3.79
CA ALA A 205 2.83 18.61 2.48
C ALA A 205 1.73 17.83 1.75
N ALA A 206 1.74 16.49 1.84
CA ALA A 206 0.73 15.63 1.21
C ALA A 206 -0.65 15.72 1.88
N VAL A 207 -0.70 15.90 3.22
CA VAL A 207 -1.95 15.89 4.00
C VAL A 207 -2.49 17.30 4.21
N LEU A 208 -1.63 18.27 4.50
CA LEU A 208 -2.04 19.64 4.88
C LEU A 208 -1.68 20.67 3.81
N GLY A 209 -0.98 20.30 2.73
CA GLY A 209 -0.48 21.25 1.73
C GLY A 209 0.54 22.26 2.29
N GLN A 210 1.14 21.99 3.45
CA GLN A 210 2.04 22.92 4.13
C GLN A 210 3.49 22.47 3.98
N LYS A 211 4.34 23.33 3.44
CA LYS A 211 5.80 23.22 3.60
C LYS A 211 6.21 23.75 4.98
N LEU A 212 7.01 22.99 5.72
CA LEU A 212 7.51 23.36 7.06
C LEU A 212 8.65 24.39 7.05
N SER A 213 9.00 24.99 5.91
CA SER A 213 10.02 26.05 5.89
C SER A 213 9.46 27.35 6.46
N ALA A 214 10.32 28.11 7.14
CA ALA A 214 9.99 29.42 7.72
C ALA A 214 9.66 30.43 6.63
N GLU A 215 8.42 30.43 6.16
CA GLU A 215 7.91 31.29 5.10
C GLU A 215 7.06 32.43 5.66
N THR A 216 6.97 33.51 4.89
CA THR A 216 6.15 34.70 5.20
C THR A 216 4.66 34.32 5.26
N ALA A 217 3.86 35.12 5.98
CA ALA A 217 2.41 34.88 6.12
C ALA A 217 1.66 34.76 4.77
N GLU A 218 2.20 35.36 3.72
CA GLU A 218 1.68 35.34 2.34
C GLU A 218 1.92 33.95 1.69
N ALA A 219 3.12 33.38 1.83
CA ALA A 219 3.46 32.06 1.34
C ALA A 219 2.63 30.97 2.03
N LYS A 220 2.36 31.12 3.35
CA LYS A 220 1.44 30.23 4.08
C LYS A 220 0.00 30.25 3.58
N ARG A 221 -0.47 31.38 3.04
CA ARG A 221 -1.83 31.48 2.45
C ARG A 221 -1.90 30.78 1.11
N ILE A 222 -0.85 30.88 0.28
CA ILE A 222 -0.76 30.22 -1.02
C ILE A 222 -0.65 28.70 -0.83
N ASP A 223 0.18 28.24 0.10
CA ASP A 223 0.34 26.80 0.40
C ASP A 223 -0.94 26.17 0.97
N ARG A 224 -1.69 26.89 1.83
CA ARG A 224 -3.02 26.45 2.27
C ARG A 224 -3.98 26.29 1.10
N SER A 225 -4.02 27.28 0.18
CA SER A 225 -4.93 27.20 -0.97
C SER A 225 -4.60 26.05 -1.92
N GLN A 226 -3.33 25.61 -2.01
CA GLN A 226 -2.93 24.45 -2.80
C GLN A 226 -3.28 23.11 -2.11
N GLY A 227 -3.09 23.03 -0.79
CA GLY A 227 -3.47 21.87 -0.01
C GLY A 227 -4.99 21.66 0.01
N ASP A 228 -5.73 22.74 0.25
CA ASP A 228 -7.19 22.74 0.17
C ASP A 228 -7.66 22.33 -1.23
N SER A 229 -6.96 22.74 -2.31
CA SER A 229 -7.29 22.34 -3.68
C SER A 229 -7.09 20.85 -3.95
N THR A 230 -6.05 20.23 -3.40
CA THR A 230 -5.78 18.80 -3.56
C THR A 230 -6.82 17.95 -2.82
N MET A 231 -7.12 18.30 -1.57
CA MET A 231 -8.17 17.62 -0.79
C MET A 231 -9.54 17.81 -1.41
N MET A 232 -9.84 19.01 -1.91
CA MET A 232 -11.08 19.30 -2.62
C MET A 232 -11.19 18.50 -3.92
N ALA A 233 -10.11 18.34 -4.68
CA ALA A 233 -10.09 17.52 -5.88
C ALA A 233 -10.36 16.04 -5.56
N ILE A 234 -9.78 15.50 -4.49
CA ILE A 234 -10.06 14.13 -4.02
C ILE A 234 -11.52 13.99 -3.58
N ALA A 235 -12.03 14.94 -2.80
CA ALA A 235 -13.42 14.96 -2.36
C ALA A 235 -14.39 14.97 -3.55
N GLN A 236 -14.09 15.77 -4.58
CA GLN A 236 -14.90 15.81 -5.81
C GLN A 236 -14.84 14.49 -6.57
N GLN A 237 -13.68 13.84 -6.69
CA GLN A 237 -13.57 12.51 -7.29
C GLN A 237 -14.39 11.45 -6.51
N MET A 238 -14.42 11.53 -5.19
CA MET A 238 -15.25 10.67 -4.35
C MET A 238 -16.75 10.95 -4.56
N GLN A 239 -17.12 12.21 -4.64
CA GLN A 239 -18.50 12.60 -4.94
C GLN A 239 -18.96 12.07 -6.30
N ASP A 240 -18.17 12.28 -7.36
CA ASP A 240 -18.45 11.78 -8.70
C ASP A 240 -18.58 10.24 -8.73
N MET A 241 -17.71 9.54 -7.98
CA MET A 241 -17.79 8.09 -7.83
C MET A 241 -19.12 7.66 -7.19
N ILE A 242 -19.49 8.31 -6.09
CA ILE A 242 -20.73 8.00 -5.35
C ILE A 242 -21.97 8.29 -6.25
N ASP A 243 -21.98 9.42 -6.94
CA ASP A 243 -23.08 9.78 -7.85
C ASP A 243 -23.23 8.76 -8.98
N ASN A 244 -22.12 8.27 -9.56
CA ASN A 244 -22.14 7.17 -10.51
C ASN A 244 -22.66 5.87 -9.90
N CYS A 245 -22.27 5.54 -8.66
CA CYS A 245 -22.79 4.37 -7.97
C CYS A 245 -24.29 4.47 -7.70
N LEU A 246 -24.78 5.66 -7.33
CA LEU A 246 -26.21 5.92 -7.15
C LEU A 246 -26.98 5.79 -8.47
N ARG A 247 -26.40 6.25 -9.60
CA ARG A 247 -26.97 6.06 -10.93
C ARG A 247 -27.11 4.56 -11.25
N PHE A 248 -26.05 3.75 -11.09
CA PHE A 248 -26.11 2.31 -11.32
C PHE A 248 -27.09 1.61 -10.36
N HIS A 249 -27.13 2.04 -9.11
CA HIS A 249 -28.08 1.51 -8.12
C HIS A 249 -29.53 1.78 -8.56
N GLY A 250 -29.82 2.99 -9.04
CA GLY A 250 -31.12 3.36 -9.64
C GLY A 250 -31.46 2.52 -10.86
N GLU A 251 -30.51 2.28 -11.76
CA GLU A 251 -30.70 1.41 -12.95
C GLU A 251 -31.14 0.00 -12.55
N PHE A 252 -30.54 -0.61 -11.52
CA PHE A 252 -30.96 -1.91 -10.99
C PHE A 252 -32.37 -1.90 -10.38
N LEU A 253 -32.76 -0.78 -9.77
CA LEU A 253 -34.12 -0.59 -9.20
C LEU A 253 -35.15 -0.11 -10.24
N GLN A 254 -34.73 0.17 -11.48
CA GLN A 254 -35.54 0.82 -12.50
C GLN A 254 -36.06 2.19 -12.06
N ASP A 255 -35.30 2.87 -11.18
CA ASP A 255 -35.62 4.22 -10.71
C ASP A 255 -35.06 5.27 -11.67
N THR A 256 -35.90 6.21 -12.08
CA THR A 256 -35.53 7.28 -13.02
C THR A 256 -34.90 8.50 -12.33
N GLN A 257 -34.89 8.56 -11.01
CA GLN A 257 -34.33 9.67 -10.24
C GLN A 257 -33.29 9.18 -9.23
N PRO A 258 -32.07 8.85 -9.69
CA PRO A 258 -30.99 8.51 -8.78
C PRO A 258 -30.68 9.70 -7.88
N GLY A 259 -30.38 9.43 -6.60
CA GLY A 259 -29.95 10.45 -5.65
C GLY A 259 -28.62 11.07 -6.04
N SER A 260 -28.24 12.15 -5.38
CA SER A 260 -26.92 12.78 -5.47
C SER A 260 -26.28 12.92 -4.09
N CYS A 261 -24.94 12.90 -4.06
CA CYS A 261 -24.14 13.08 -2.86
C CYS A 261 -23.45 14.44 -2.88
N TYR A 262 -23.39 15.11 -1.73
CA TYR A 262 -22.57 16.31 -1.55
C TYR A 262 -21.57 16.06 -0.44
N ILE A 263 -20.28 16.25 -0.74
CA ILE A 263 -19.19 16.21 0.22
C ILE A 263 -18.75 17.66 0.48
N ASN A 264 -18.93 18.14 1.73
CA ASN A 264 -18.54 19.48 2.17
C ASN A 264 -17.10 19.48 2.72
#